data_a256c8c05f80517882bd2361b260c582
#
_entry.id   a256c8c05f80517882bd2361b260c582
#
_cell.length_a   1.000
_cell.length_b   1.000
_cell.length_c   1.000
_cell.angle_alpha   90.00
_cell.angle_beta   90.00
_cell.angle_gamma   90.00
#
_symmetry.space_group_name_H-M   'P 1'
#
loop_
_entity.id
_entity.type
_entity.pdbx_description
1 polymer ?
#
loop_
_entity_poly.entity_id
_entity_poly.type
_entity_poly.pdbx_seq_one_letter_code
_entity_poly.pdbx_strand_id
1 'polypeptide(L)'
;MGRDKALIEIDGSAMIERAAISLATANLEPIRIAVAQPEDVEEYGSAIGPDLDIEWVLDSITHAGPIDAIEEALLDPECEDGLLQLATVDYPWASSDLFFSLQDMLGADDCLIMPHDGERGHPLLSLIRTKEVLEIIEGDRRPLRVQFAEARHSVLVEDPAILLNVNTPADLE
;
A
#
# COMPACT_ATOMS: atom_id res chain seq x y z
N MET A 1 -5.45 -5.68 24.63
CA MET A 1 -5.06 -5.67 23.20
C MET A 1 -6.02 -4.75 22.48
N GLY A 2 -5.57 -3.80 21.71
CA GLY A 2 -6.42 -2.89 20.95
C GLY A 2 -7.18 -3.64 19.84
N ARG A 3 -8.29 -3.07 19.39
CA ARG A 3 -9.04 -3.54 18.22
C ARG A 3 -8.10 -3.56 17.00
N ASP A 4 -8.29 -4.55 16.10
CA ASP A 4 -7.52 -4.61 14.86
C ASP A 4 -7.75 -3.31 14.06
N LYS A 5 -6.66 -2.69 13.64
CA LYS A 5 -6.65 -1.40 12.99
C LYS A 5 -7.36 -1.44 11.64
N ALA A 6 -7.21 -2.53 10.89
CA ALA A 6 -7.86 -2.73 9.60
C ALA A 6 -9.39 -2.69 9.68
N LEU A 7 -9.94 -3.05 10.85
CA LEU A 7 -11.38 -3.12 11.13
C LEU A 7 -11.94 -1.90 11.87
N ILE A 8 -11.13 -0.85 12.07
CA ILE A 8 -11.64 0.42 12.60
C ILE A 8 -12.51 1.07 11.53
N GLU A 9 -13.72 1.46 11.93
CA GLU A 9 -14.66 2.12 11.03
C GLU A 9 -14.47 3.65 11.05
N ILE A 10 -14.45 4.22 9.86
CA ILE A 10 -14.48 5.66 9.61
C ILE A 10 -15.67 5.94 8.69
N ASP A 11 -16.63 6.75 9.16
CA ASP A 11 -17.86 7.06 8.42
C ASP A 11 -18.66 5.79 8.01
N GLY A 12 -18.59 4.73 8.82
CA GLY A 12 -19.32 3.49 8.60
C GLY A 12 -18.66 2.48 7.66
N SER A 13 -17.42 2.73 7.23
CA SER A 13 -16.61 1.79 6.43
C SER A 13 -15.32 1.43 7.15
N ALA A 14 -14.94 0.16 7.17
CA ALA A 14 -13.68 -0.30 7.74
C ALA A 14 -12.47 0.28 6.97
N MET A 15 -11.36 0.55 7.65
CA MET A 15 -10.16 1.12 7.00
C MET A 15 -9.67 0.23 5.85
N ILE A 16 -9.74 -1.10 5.99
CA ILE A 16 -9.38 -2.04 4.92
C ILE A 16 -10.33 -1.96 3.72
N GLU A 17 -11.64 -1.81 3.97
CA GLU A 17 -12.65 -1.64 2.92
C GLU A 17 -12.42 -0.35 2.14
N ARG A 18 -12.14 0.76 2.85
CA ARG A 18 -11.84 2.06 2.22
C ARG A 18 -10.63 1.99 1.31
N ALA A 19 -9.55 1.37 1.77
CA ALA A 19 -8.34 1.18 0.97
C ALA A 19 -8.62 0.34 -0.29
N ALA A 20 -9.33 -0.77 -0.14
CA ALA A 20 -9.67 -1.66 -1.25
C ALA A 20 -10.59 -0.96 -2.29
N ILE A 21 -11.64 -0.24 -1.84
CA ILE A 21 -12.52 0.53 -2.72
C ILE A 21 -11.75 1.61 -3.48
N SER A 22 -10.82 2.32 -2.82
CA SER A 22 -10.00 3.36 -3.47
C SER A 22 -9.12 2.78 -4.57
N LEU A 23 -8.51 1.61 -4.35
CA LEU A 23 -7.70 0.90 -5.35
C LEU A 23 -8.55 0.42 -6.53
N ALA A 24 -9.67 -0.27 -6.26
CA ALA A 24 -10.57 -0.75 -7.31
C ALA A 24 -11.12 0.40 -8.15
N THR A 25 -11.53 1.50 -7.52
CA THR A 25 -12.01 2.71 -8.23
C THR A 25 -10.92 3.30 -9.13
N ALA A 26 -9.65 3.17 -8.76
CA ALA A 26 -8.52 3.59 -9.58
C ALA A 26 -8.11 2.55 -10.66
N ASN A 27 -8.91 1.50 -10.87
CA ASN A 27 -8.65 0.37 -11.79
C ASN A 27 -7.34 -0.37 -11.46
N LEU A 28 -7.03 -0.51 -10.18
CA LEU A 28 -5.86 -1.21 -9.65
C LEU A 28 -6.29 -2.59 -9.10
N GLU A 29 -6.64 -3.48 -9.99
CA GLU A 29 -7.05 -4.86 -9.69
C GLU A 29 -6.18 -5.84 -10.50
N PRO A 30 -5.96 -7.07 -9.99
CA PRO A 30 -6.44 -7.59 -8.70
C PRO A 30 -5.80 -6.91 -7.50
N ILE A 31 -6.52 -6.87 -6.36
CA ILE A 31 -6.01 -6.31 -5.12
C ILE A 31 -5.48 -7.45 -4.25
N ARG A 32 -4.18 -7.44 -3.98
CA ARG A 32 -3.54 -8.44 -3.11
C ARG A 32 -3.45 -7.92 -1.69
N ILE A 33 -4.04 -8.66 -0.75
CA ILE A 33 -4.01 -8.35 0.68
C ILE A 33 -3.15 -9.37 1.41
N ALA A 34 -2.01 -8.91 1.93
CA ALA A 34 -1.14 -9.70 2.78
C ALA A 34 -1.75 -9.82 4.19
N VAL A 35 -1.86 -11.03 4.70
CA VAL A 35 -2.38 -11.33 6.03
C VAL A 35 -1.42 -12.22 6.81
N ALA A 36 -1.34 -11.98 8.12
CA ALA A 36 -0.43 -12.73 8.99
C ALA A 36 -0.96 -14.13 9.35
N GLN A 37 -2.29 -14.34 9.33
CA GLN A 37 -2.92 -15.59 9.73
C GLN A 37 -4.12 -15.91 8.83
N PRO A 38 -4.43 -17.21 8.59
CA PRO A 38 -5.58 -17.61 7.78
C PRO A 38 -6.93 -17.11 8.32
N GLU A 39 -7.03 -16.92 9.63
CA GLU A 39 -8.24 -16.44 10.30
C GLU A 39 -8.57 -14.99 9.91
N ASP A 40 -7.56 -14.19 9.60
CA ASP A 40 -7.71 -12.78 9.18
C ASP A 40 -8.48 -12.70 7.84
N VAL A 41 -8.37 -13.71 6.98
CA VAL A 41 -9.05 -13.77 5.67
C VAL A 41 -10.58 -13.71 5.83
N GLU A 42 -11.13 -14.47 6.77
CA GLU A 42 -12.58 -14.49 7.01
C GLU A 42 -13.06 -13.15 7.60
N GLU A 43 -12.30 -12.62 8.56
CA GLU A 43 -12.65 -11.37 9.24
C GLU A 43 -12.58 -10.17 8.30
N TYR A 44 -11.48 -10.02 7.55
CA TYR A 44 -11.32 -8.91 6.60
C TYR A 44 -12.21 -9.07 5.37
N GLY A 45 -12.39 -10.29 4.87
CA GLY A 45 -13.30 -10.56 3.75
C GLY A 45 -14.73 -10.19 4.07
N SER A 46 -15.17 -10.39 5.32
CA SER A 46 -16.49 -9.97 5.79
C SER A 46 -16.63 -8.44 5.84
N ALA A 47 -15.55 -7.72 6.12
CA ALA A 47 -15.53 -6.26 6.17
C ALA A 47 -15.50 -5.61 4.78
N ILE A 48 -14.76 -6.20 3.82
CA ILE A 48 -14.61 -5.64 2.45
C ILE A 48 -15.85 -5.91 1.59
N GLY A 49 -16.55 -7.03 1.82
CA GLY A 49 -17.65 -7.45 0.96
C GLY A 49 -17.21 -8.20 -0.31
N PRO A 50 -18.16 -8.78 -1.06
CA PRO A 50 -17.88 -9.75 -2.12
C PRO A 50 -17.64 -9.14 -3.52
N ASP A 51 -17.79 -7.84 -3.70
CA ASP A 51 -17.85 -7.21 -5.03
C ASP A 51 -16.48 -6.81 -5.60
N LEU A 52 -15.40 -6.97 -4.81
CA LEU A 52 -14.03 -6.62 -5.20
C LEU A 52 -13.21 -7.87 -5.55
N ASP A 53 -12.32 -7.73 -6.53
CA ASP A 53 -11.37 -8.79 -6.92
C ASP A 53 -10.19 -8.82 -5.96
N ILE A 54 -10.32 -9.60 -4.89
CA ILE A 54 -9.33 -9.71 -3.79
C ILE A 54 -8.61 -11.04 -3.84
N GLU A 55 -7.30 -10.97 -3.89
CA GLU A 55 -6.38 -12.09 -3.71
C GLU A 55 -5.76 -12.04 -2.31
N TRP A 56 -5.95 -13.11 -1.52
CA TRP A 56 -5.40 -13.22 -0.19
C TRP A 56 -4.02 -13.89 -0.21
N VAL A 57 -3.03 -13.23 0.37
CA VAL A 57 -1.66 -13.75 0.45
C VAL A 57 -1.27 -13.90 1.92
N LEU A 58 -0.88 -15.12 2.31
CA LEU A 58 -0.35 -15.38 3.65
C LEU A 58 1.12 -14.98 3.70
N ASP A 59 1.49 -14.15 4.67
CA ASP A 59 2.89 -13.83 4.94
C ASP A 59 3.67 -15.09 5.25
N SER A 60 4.74 -15.36 4.52
CA SER A 60 5.60 -16.53 4.77
C SER A 60 6.32 -16.45 6.12
N ILE A 61 6.56 -15.23 6.61
CA ILE A 61 7.19 -14.94 7.91
C ILE A 61 6.27 -14.03 8.71
N THR A 62 5.62 -14.58 9.71
CA THR A 62 4.75 -13.81 10.62
C THR A 62 5.54 -12.67 11.29
N HIS A 63 5.02 -11.45 11.21
CA HIS A 63 5.65 -10.23 11.75
C HIS A 63 6.96 -9.81 11.06
N ALA A 64 7.25 -10.27 9.85
CA ALA A 64 8.17 -9.63 8.94
C ALA A 64 7.72 -8.17 8.71
N GLY A 65 8.64 -7.27 8.48
CA GLY A 65 8.28 -5.87 8.23
C GLY A 65 7.68 -5.69 6.83
N PRO A 66 7.19 -4.47 6.50
CA PRO A 66 6.59 -4.21 5.19
C PRO A 66 7.55 -4.46 4.01
N ILE A 67 8.88 -4.38 4.22
CA ILE A 67 9.87 -4.69 3.20
C ILE A 67 9.81 -6.16 2.81
N ASP A 68 9.69 -7.06 3.78
CA ASP A 68 9.65 -8.50 3.52
C ASP A 68 8.39 -8.89 2.75
N ALA A 69 7.23 -8.33 3.11
CA ALA A 69 5.98 -8.54 2.39
C ALA A 69 6.02 -8.00 0.94
N ILE A 70 6.64 -6.83 0.74
CA ILE A 70 6.82 -6.26 -0.60
C ILE A 70 7.79 -7.13 -1.42
N GLU A 71 8.93 -7.53 -0.86
CA GLU A 71 9.90 -8.39 -1.53
C GLU A 71 9.26 -9.72 -1.94
N GLU A 72 8.47 -10.34 -1.06
CA GLU A 72 7.73 -11.57 -1.35
C GLU A 72 6.72 -11.38 -2.50
N ALA A 73 5.96 -10.28 -2.48
CA ALA A 73 5.03 -9.95 -3.55
C ALA A 73 5.74 -9.71 -4.89
N LEU A 74 6.92 -9.08 -4.89
CA LEU A 74 7.69 -8.80 -6.11
C LEU A 74 8.41 -10.04 -6.66
N LEU A 75 8.63 -11.07 -5.84
CA LEU A 75 9.19 -12.37 -6.26
C LEU A 75 8.12 -13.30 -6.85
N ASP A 76 6.84 -12.96 -6.74
CA ASP A 76 5.77 -13.71 -7.38
C ASP A 76 5.86 -13.57 -8.90
N PRO A 77 5.91 -14.68 -9.66
CA PRO A 77 5.96 -14.64 -11.12
C PRO A 77 4.78 -13.89 -11.77
N GLU A 78 3.64 -13.79 -11.11
CA GLU A 78 2.49 -13.03 -11.61
C GLU A 78 2.68 -11.50 -11.50
N CYS A 79 3.67 -11.05 -10.72
CA CYS A 79 4.05 -9.65 -10.60
C CYS A 79 5.26 -9.26 -11.47
N GLU A 80 5.82 -10.20 -12.28
CA GLU A 80 6.96 -9.89 -13.15
C GLU A 80 6.62 -8.80 -14.19
N ASP A 81 7.54 -7.86 -14.38
CA ASP A 81 7.53 -6.83 -15.44
C ASP A 81 6.25 -5.94 -15.49
N GLY A 82 5.85 -5.36 -14.36
CA GLY A 82 4.67 -4.51 -14.30
C GLY A 82 4.81 -3.28 -13.41
N LEU A 83 3.66 -2.65 -13.19
CA LEU A 83 3.47 -1.63 -12.17
C LEU A 83 2.71 -2.24 -11.00
N LEU A 84 3.15 -1.91 -9.78
CA LEU A 84 2.48 -2.30 -8.55
C LEU A 84 2.22 -1.06 -7.69
N GLN A 85 0.95 -0.84 -7.31
CA GLN A 85 0.58 0.19 -6.35
C GLN A 85 0.70 -0.37 -4.94
N LEU A 86 1.58 0.22 -4.14
CA LEU A 86 1.63 -0.08 -2.71
C LEU A 86 0.52 0.67 -1.99
N ALA A 87 -0.13 0.00 -1.06
CA ALA A 87 -1.15 0.59 -0.20
C ALA A 87 -1.11 -0.04 1.20
N THR A 88 -1.59 0.71 2.18
CA THR A 88 -1.75 0.23 3.56
C THR A 88 -2.99 0.85 4.17
N VAL A 89 -3.63 0.13 5.09
CA VAL A 89 -4.80 0.60 5.84
C VAL A 89 -4.52 1.86 6.69
N ASP A 90 -3.25 2.16 6.94
CA ASP A 90 -2.82 3.28 7.76
C ASP A 90 -3.14 4.67 7.19
N TYR A 91 -3.52 4.73 5.91
CA TYR A 91 -3.88 5.98 5.22
C TYR A 91 -5.33 5.95 4.73
N PRO A 92 -6.31 6.04 5.63
CA PRO A 92 -7.74 5.84 5.29
C PRO A 92 -8.32 6.95 4.40
N TRP A 93 -7.62 8.05 4.18
CA TRP A 93 -8.02 9.14 3.28
C TRP A 93 -7.32 9.10 1.92
N ALA A 94 -6.40 8.12 1.70
CA ALA A 94 -5.82 7.89 0.38
C ALA A 94 -6.93 7.50 -0.61
N SER A 95 -7.24 8.40 -1.53
CA SER A 95 -8.36 8.27 -2.45
C SER A 95 -7.94 7.70 -3.81
N SER A 96 -8.92 7.30 -4.62
CA SER A 96 -8.68 6.93 -6.01
C SER A 96 -8.04 8.04 -6.83
N ASP A 97 -8.33 9.32 -6.54
CA ASP A 97 -7.72 10.45 -7.24
C ASP A 97 -6.21 10.54 -7.00
N LEU A 98 -5.75 10.24 -5.78
CA LEU A 98 -4.32 10.11 -5.49
C LEU A 98 -3.69 9.01 -6.37
N PHE A 99 -4.31 7.83 -6.44
CA PHE A 99 -3.78 6.72 -7.23
C PHE A 99 -3.80 6.99 -8.73
N PHE A 100 -4.83 7.63 -9.26
CA PHE A 100 -4.84 8.11 -10.65
C PHE A 100 -3.70 9.09 -10.92
N SER A 101 -3.48 10.05 -10.02
CA SER A 101 -2.40 11.04 -10.17
C SER A 101 -1.01 10.39 -10.17
N LEU A 102 -0.80 9.36 -9.35
CA LEU A 102 0.45 8.59 -9.35
C LEU A 102 0.66 7.86 -10.69
N GLN A 103 -0.39 7.25 -11.26
CA GLN A 103 -0.32 6.58 -12.55
C GLN A 103 0.02 7.57 -13.68
N ASP A 104 -0.62 8.73 -13.69
CA ASP A 104 -0.43 9.75 -14.72
C ASP A 104 0.95 10.43 -14.66
N MET A 105 1.54 10.52 -13.47
CA MET A 105 2.77 11.29 -13.26
C MET A 105 4.04 10.45 -13.14
N LEU A 106 3.95 9.12 -13.14
CA LEU A 106 5.14 8.26 -13.11
C LEU A 106 6.00 8.50 -14.37
N GLY A 107 7.20 9.04 -14.16
CA GLY A 107 8.15 9.31 -15.24
C GLY A 107 8.61 8.01 -15.94
N ALA A 108 8.89 8.12 -17.24
CA ALA A 108 9.28 6.96 -18.05
C ALA A 108 10.58 6.30 -17.56
N ASP A 109 11.48 7.08 -17.00
CA ASP A 109 12.79 6.63 -16.51
C ASP A 109 12.80 6.36 -14.99
N ASP A 110 11.70 6.67 -14.27
CA ASP A 110 11.65 6.51 -12.82
C ASP A 110 11.32 5.07 -12.41
N CYS A 111 11.96 4.58 -11.36
CA CYS A 111 11.66 3.27 -10.76
C CYS A 111 10.35 3.31 -9.97
N LEU A 112 10.00 4.48 -9.46
CA LEU A 112 8.78 4.69 -8.68
C LEU A 112 8.37 6.17 -8.65
N ILE A 113 7.13 6.42 -8.26
CA ILE A 113 6.64 7.72 -7.84
C ILE A 113 6.09 7.63 -6.42
N MET A 114 6.46 8.58 -5.56
CA MET A 114 6.13 8.57 -4.14
C MET A 114 5.31 9.80 -3.76
N PRO A 115 4.15 9.63 -3.08
CA PRO A 115 3.44 10.75 -2.48
C PRO A 115 4.26 11.45 -1.41
N HIS A 116 4.12 12.78 -1.28
CA HIS A 116 4.87 13.61 -0.35
C HIS A 116 3.98 14.72 0.20
N ASP A 117 3.93 14.90 1.52
CA ASP A 117 3.07 15.87 2.21
C ASP A 117 3.71 17.29 2.36
N GLY A 118 4.85 17.49 1.71
CA GLY A 118 5.67 18.71 1.83
C GLY A 118 6.80 18.59 2.86
N GLU A 119 6.70 17.66 3.82
CA GLU A 119 7.73 17.41 4.83
C GLU A 119 8.41 16.05 4.65
N ARG A 120 7.66 15.02 4.26
CA ARG A 120 8.16 13.65 4.12
C ARG A 120 7.46 12.90 2.98
N GLY A 121 8.16 11.89 2.47
CA GLY A 121 7.59 10.93 1.52
C GLY A 121 6.88 9.78 2.22
N HIS A 122 5.88 9.20 1.54
CA HIS A 122 5.03 8.10 2.00
C HIS A 122 5.26 6.84 1.16
N PRO A 123 6.33 6.07 1.41
CA PRO A 123 6.76 4.97 0.55
C PRO A 123 5.73 3.85 0.41
N LEU A 124 4.90 3.60 1.44
CA LEU A 124 3.85 2.58 1.40
C LEU A 124 2.60 2.98 0.61
N LEU A 125 2.63 4.16 -0.05
CA LEU A 125 1.63 4.60 -1.02
C LEU A 125 2.24 4.81 -2.42
N SER A 126 3.49 4.37 -2.65
CA SER A 126 4.16 4.56 -3.93
C SER A 126 3.61 3.65 -5.02
N LEU A 127 3.58 4.15 -6.25
CA LEU A 127 3.46 3.34 -7.46
C LEU A 127 4.87 2.98 -7.92
N ILE A 128 5.14 1.69 -8.10
CA ILE A 128 6.48 1.17 -8.34
C ILE A 128 6.56 0.33 -9.62
N ARG A 129 7.74 0.30 -10.24
CA ARG A 129 8.09 -0.70 -11.27
C ARG A 129 8.66 -1.91 -10.57
N THR A 130 8.01 -3.05 -10.76
CA THR A 130 8.26 -4.27 -9.98
C THR A 130 9.71 -4.72 -10.04
N LYS A 131 10.27 -4.83 -11.23
CA LYS A 131 11.63 -5.32 -11.44
C LYS A 131 12.70 -4.38 -10.87
N GLU A 132 12.60 -3.09 -11.17
CA GLU A 132 13.56 -2.09 -10.72
C GLU A 132 13.55 -1.95 -9.20
N VAL A 133 12.37 -2.01 -8.58
CA VAL A 133 12.25 -1.90 -7.13
C VAL A 133 12.70 -3.19 -6.43
N LEU A 134 12.47 -4.36 -7.02
CA LEU A 134 13.04 -5.61 -6.48
C LEU A 134 14.57 -5.54 -6.40
N GLU A 135 15.25 -5.06 -7.45
CA GLU A 135 16.71 -4.88 -7.45
C GLU A 135 17.20 -3.90 -6.36
N ILE A 136 16.37 -2.96 -5.93
CA ILE A 136 16.68 -1.97 -4.90
C ILE A 136 16.55 -2.57 -3.50
N ILE A 137 15.47 -3.34 -3.25
CA ILE A 137 15.14 -3.82 -1.89
C ILE A 137 15.70 -5.20 -1.59
N GLU A 138 16.08 -5.99 -2.61
CA GLU A 138 16.59 -7.34 -2.43
C GLU A 138 17.83 -7.36 -1.52
N GLY A 139 17.69 -8.02 -0.38
CA GLY A 139 18.76 -8.13 0.62
C GLY A 139 19.08 -6.85 1.40
N ASP A 140 18.45 -5.71 1.11
CA ASP A 140 18.59 -4.46 1.88
C ASP A 140 17.49 -4.39 2.96
N ARG A 141 17.90 -4.23 4.22
CA ARG A 141 16.99 -4.13 5.38
C ARG A 141 16.96 -2.72 5.98
N ARG A 142 17.50 -1.71 5.29
CA ARG A 142 17.32 -0.31 5.67
C ARG A 142 15.86 0.11 5.52
N PRO A 143 15.39 1.12 6.25
CA PRO A 143 14.01 1.60 6.10
C PRO A 143 13.65 1.91 4.65
N LEU A 144 12.48 1.48 4.18
CA LEU A 144 12.01 1.65 2.79
C LEU A 144 12.10 3.11 2.32
N ARG A 145 11.80 4.07 3.21
CA ARG A 145 11.94 5.51 2.93
C ARG A 145 13.35 5.93 2.50
N VAL A 146 14.38 5.26 3.03
CA VAL A 146 15.78 5.55 2.68
C VAL A 146 16.10 4.97 1.31
N GLN A 147 15.72 3.73 1.08
CA GLN A 147 15.95 3.04 -0.18
C GLN A 147 15.23 3.75 -1.36
N PHE A 148 13.98 4.13 -1.17
CA PHE A 148 13.19 4.81 -2.20
C PHE A 148 13.69 6.24 -2.46
N ALA A 149 14.19 6.94 -1.44
CA ALA A 149 14.78 8.27 -1.62
C ALA A 149 16.13 8.23 -2.38
N GLU A 150 16.85 7.11 -2.35
CA GLU A 150 18.09 6.91 -3.10
C GLU A 150 17.84 6.40 -4.54
N ALA A 151 16.67 5.83 -4.80
CA ALA A 151 16.27 5.37 -6.13
C ALA A 151 15.97 6.56 -7.08
N ARG A 152 15.93 6.29 -8.38
CA ARG A 152 15.38 7.25 -9.35
C ARG A 152 13.88 7.31 -9.17
N HIS A 153 13.37 8.43 -8.69
CA HIS A 153 11.95 8.57 -8.40
C HIS A 153 11.41 9.97 -8.70
N SER A 154 10.14 10.02 -9.05
CA SER A 154 9.33 11.24 -9.02
C SER A 154 8.63 11.39 -7.68
N VAL A 155 8.20 12.61 -7.40
CA VAL A 155 7.46 12.96 -6.18
C VAL A 155 6.16 13.64 -6.57
N LEU A 156 5.04 13.15 -6.04
CA LEU A 156 3.74 13.81 -6.11
C LEU A 156 3.49 14.53 -4.78
N VAL A 157 3.50 15.86 -4.81
CA VAL A 157 3.14 16.65 -3.62
C VAL A 157 1.62 16.69 -3.50
N GLU A 158 1.12 16.22 -2.36
CA GLU A 158 -0.31 16.08 -2.07
C GLU A 158 -0.69 16.79 -0.76
N ASP A 159 -1.98 17.05 -0.56
CA ASP A 159 -2.49 17.60 0.67
C ASP A 159 -2.13 16.70 1.88
N PRO A 160 -1.48 17.24 2.92
CA PRO A 160 -1.16 16.48 4.13
C PRO A 160 -2.36 15.76 4.76
N ALA A 161 -3.58 16.29 4.60
CA ALA A 161 -4.79 15.65 5.11
C ALA A 161 -5.10 14.31 4.43
N ILE A 162 -4.78 14.16 3.14
CA ILE A 162 -4.95 12.90 2.39
C ILE A 162 -3.90 11.88 2.81
N LEU A 163 -2.71 12.34 3.17
CA LEU A 163 -1.57 11.53 3.57
C LEU A 163 -1.44 11.37 5.10
N LEU A 164 -2.51 11.70 5.85
CA LEU A 164 -2.53 11.55 7.29
C LEU A 164 -2.50 10.05 7.68
N ASN A 165 -1.47 9.68 8.44
CA ASN A 165 -1.29 8.31 8.91
C ASN A 165 -2.01 8.12 10.25
N VAL A 166 -2.90 7.14 10.32
CA VAL A 166 -3.66 6.76 11.52
C VAL A 166 -2.96 5.59 12.20
N ASN A 167 -2.35 5.82 13.35
CA ASN A 167 -1.70 4.78 14.16
C ASN A 167 -2.51 4.35 15.37
N THR A 168 -3.35 5.25 15.87
CA THR A 168 -4.18 5.02 17.04
C THR A 168 -5.60 5.56 16.80
N PRO A 169 -6.62 5.08 17.53
CA PRO A 169 -7.97 5.67 17.46
C PRO A 169 -8.00 7.19 17.79
N ALA A 170 -7.03 7.68 18.55
CA ALA A 170 -6.94 9.11 18.88
C ALA A 170 -6.52 9.97 17.66
N ASP A 171 -5.93 9.37 16.63
CA ASP A 171 -5.58 10.08 15.39
C ASP A 171 -6.82 10.36 14.50
N LEU A 172 -7.99 9.83 14.90
CA LEU A 172 -9.29 10.00 14.25
C LEU A 172 -10.15 11.10 14.88
N GLU A 173 -9.74 11.68 16.02
CA GLU A 173 -10.42 12.75 16.74
C GLU A 173 -9.93 14.14 16.29
#